data_eb37ca1ed3c781937d1e5833aca6f08e
#
_entry.id   eb37ca1ed3c781937d1e5833aca6f08e
#
_cell.length_a   1.000
_cell.length_b   1.000
_cell.length_c   1.000
_cell.angle_alpha   90.00
_cell.angle_beta   90.00
_cell.angle_gamma   90.00
#
_symmetry.space_group_name_H-M   'P 1'
#
loop_
_entity.id
_entity.type
_entity.pdbx_description
1 polymer ?
#
loop_
_entity_poly.entity_id
_entity_poly.type
_entity_poly.pdbx_seq_one_letter_code
_entity_poly.pdbx_strand_id
1 'polypeptide(L)'
;MNKKWKINDTQTDTAEKISKEFNISRLVANIIANKGLKDKKEIEIFLNPTRKDFYDPFLMPDMEKAVERIVKAINNKEKITIYGDYDVDGITSSTVLSRFLEERGVYIPDRINEGYGLNQNAIKSIAENKTNLIITVDCGITAVKEVEFAKELDMDVIITDHHEPGTEIPNTIAVVDCKRKDNKYPFSELAGVGVAFKLIQALSMKMGLPEEAYLKYLDIVCIGTISDIVPLVNENRTIAKLGIKLVKQTKNVGLRCLLASIGYKKIDSNTISFGIAPRVNACGRMGQARKALDLFLTNNIEQARKLTDELNECNVKRQEIEKRISDEAIKMLENPEEQNAPCIILGKENWHHGVIGIVSSKITDMYSKPSILLCFEDEKAKGSGRSIPGFDLHEALENCNRYIEQFGGHSMAIGITIQKDNFQNFKEDIEEYAKSKNVS
;
A
#
# COMPACT_ATOMS: atom_id res chain seq x y z
N MET A 1 11.75 25.32 -11.75
CA MET A 1 11.35 26.23 -10.62
C MET A 1 12.35 26.13 -9.48
N ASN A 2 12.73 27.24 -8.86
CA ASN A 2 13.58 27.23 -7.67
C ASN A 2 12.75 26.81 -6.46
N LYS A 3 12.99 25.60 -5.92
CA LYS A 3 12.34 25.14 -4.70
C LYS A 3 12.74 26.06 -3.54
N LYS A 4 11.76 26.61 -2.84
CA LYS A 4 11.96 27.46 -1.68
C LYS A 4 12.04 26.60 -0.42
N TRP A 5 13.15 26.65 0.30
CA TRP A 5 13.28 25.98 1.59
C TRP A 5 12.41 26.71 2.63
N LYS A 6 11.54 25.95 3.29
CA LYS A 6 10.77 26.41 4.45
C LYS A 6 11.23 25.63 5.67
N ILE A 7 11.84 26.33 6.63
CA ILE A 7 12.16 25.75 7.93
C ILE A 7 10.87 25.85 8.76
N ASN A 8 10.36 24.73 9.24
CA ASN A 8 9.24 24.76 10.17
C ASN A 8 9.66 25.52 11.42
N ASP A 9 8.80 26.43 11.88
CA ASP A 9 9.00 27.10 13.17
C ASP A 9 9.06 26.02 14.24
N THR A 10 10.27 25.78 14.71
CA THR A 10 10.52 24.78 15.73
C THR A 10 9.83 25.25 17.01
N GLN A 11 9.07 24.36 17.65
CA GLN A 11 8.62 24.57 19.01
C GLN A 11 9.87 24.55 19.93
N THR A 12 10.61 25.63 19.94
CA THR A 12 11.95 25.76 20.55
C THR A 12 11.92 25.30 22.01
N ASP A 13 10.89 25.68 22.77
CA ASP A 13 10.71 25.29 24.17
C ASP A 13 10.45 23.80 24.34
N THR A 14 9.65 23.20 23.42
CA THR A 14 9.38 21.75 23.43
C THR A 14 10.65 20.97 23.11
N ALA A 15 11.40 21.39 22.10
CA ALA A 15 12.66 20.74 21.73
C ALA A 15 13.72 20.86 22.83
N GLU A 16 13.78 21.99 23.54
CA GLU A 16 14.69 22.14 24.69
C GLU A 16 14.34 21.20 25.84
N LYS A 17 13.04 21.06 26.17
CA LYS A 17 12.57 20.13 27.19
C LYS A 17 12.93 18.70 26.81
N ILE A 18 12.61 18.28 25.58
CA ILE A 18 12.94 16.93 25.06
C ILE A 18 14.46 16.69 25.09
N SER A 19 15.27 17.65 24.65
CA SER A 19 16.72 17.53 24.64
C SER A 19 17.30 17.28 26.03
N LYS A 20 16.84 18.03 27.04
CA LYS A 20 17.27 17.91 28.44
C LYS A 20 16.78 16.60 29.07
N GLU A 21 15.49 16.26 28.88
CA GLU A 21 14.86 15.10 29.50
C GLU A 21 15.45 13.78 28.98
N PHE A 22 15.69 13.68 27.68
CA PHE A 22 16.18 12.45 27.03
C PHE A 22 17.70 12.46 26.77
N ASN A 23 18.41 13.48 27.21
CA ASN A 23 19.84 13.65 26.97
C ASN A 23 20.26 13.42 25.51
N ILE A 24 19.52 14.04 24.58
CA ILE A 24 19.75 13.97 23.13
C ILE A 24 20.10 15.34 22.58
N SER A 25 20.75 15.37 21.41
CA SER A 25 21.08 16.65 20.76
C SER A 25 19.83 17.47 20.44
N ARG A 26 19.94 18.79 20.48
CA ARG A 26 18.84 19.72 20.13
C ARG A 26 18.30 19.47 18.72
N LEU A 27 19.17 19.08 17.78
CA LEU A 27 18.75 18.72 16.41
C LEU A 27 17.79 17.53 16.41
N VAL A 28 18.11 16.46 17.13
CA VAL A 28 17.25 15.27 17.25
C VAL A 28 15.95 15.63 17.97
N ALA A 29 16.03 16.43 19.02
CA ALA A 29 14.86 16.90 19.76
C ALA A 29 13.92 17.76 18.88
N ASN A 30 14.47 18.62 18.02
CA ASN A 30 13.69 19.37 17.03
C ASN A 30 12.98 18.46 16.03
N ILE A 31 13.64 17.41 15.52
CA ILE A 31 13.02 16.42 14.64
C ILE A 31 11.84 15.73 15.31
N ILE A 32 12.00 15.34 16.57
CA ILE A 32 10.95 14.69 17.38
C ILE A 32 9.77 15.65 17.60
N ALA A 33 10.04 16.88 18.01
CA ALA A 33 9.02 17.91 18.22
C ALA A 33 8.23 18.21 16.92
N ASN A 34 8.91 18.29 15.78
CA ASN A 34 8.29 18.52 14.47
C ASN A 34 7.45 17.33 13.97
N LYS A 35 7.66 16.13 14.53
CA LYS A 35 6.76 14.97 14.30
C LYS A 35 5.50 15.01 15.18
N GLY A 36 5.34 16.04 15.99
CA GLY A 36 4.19 16.19 16.90
C GLY A 36 4.27 15.33 18.16
N LEU A 37 5.38 14.62 18.40
CA LEU A 37 5.54 13.79 19.59
C LEU A 37 5.83 14.68 20.80
N LYS A 38 4.93 14.62 21.80
CA LYS A 38 5.00 15.47 23.00
C LYS A 38 4.98 14.65 24.29
N ASP A 39 4.34 13.49 24.24
CA ASP A 39 4.25 12.61 25.39
C ASP A 39 5.56 11.86 25.64
N LYS A 40 5.95 11.75 26.89
CA LYS A 40 7.21 11.09 27.29
C LYS A 40 7.29 9.65 26.80
N LYS A 41 6.21 8.88 26.94
CA LYS A 41 6.16 7.48 26.53
C LYS A 41 6.26 7.33 25.01
N GLU A 42 5.59 8.21 24.25
CA GLU A 42 5.71 8.23 22.78
C GLU A 42 7.14 8.49 22.33
N ILE A 43 7.82 9.44 22.99
CA ILE A 43 9.22 9.77 22.68
C ILE A 43 10.15 8.60 23.07
N GLU A 44 9.92 7.95 24.20
CA GLU A 44 10.67 6.74 24.60
C GLU A 44 10.53 5.63 23.57
N ILE A 45 9.32 5.32 23.13
CA ILE A 45 9.03 4.35 22.07
C ILE A 45 9.71 4.76 20.76
N PHE A 46 9.63 6.04 20.39
CA PHE A 46 10.26 6.51 19.16
C PHE A 46 11.78 6.34 19.17
N LEU A 47 12.44 6.63 20.31
CA LEU A 47 13.88 6.52 20.47
C LEU A 47 14.33 5.06 20.60
N ASN A 48 13.70 4.29 21.49
CA ASN A 48 14.13 2.96 21.90
C ASN A 48 12.95 1.97 21.97
N PRO A 49 12.26 1.68 20.84
CA PRO A 49 11.13 0.77 20.85
C PRO A 49 11.56 -0.66 21.18
N THR A 50 10.71 -1.36 21.88
CA THR A 50 10.87 -2.75 22.33
C THR A 50 9.64 -3.57 21.93
N ARG A 51 9.73 -4.91 22.04
CA ARG A 51 8.57 -5.79 21.79
C ARG A 51 7.40 -5.58 22.76
N LYS A 52 7.63 -4.94 23.90
CA LYS A 52 6.58 -4.61 24.89
C LYS A 52 5.71 -3.42 24.50
N ASP A 53 6.09 -2.72 23.43
CA ASP A 53 5.39 -1.55 22.95
C ASP A 53 4.32 -1.91 21.90
N PHE A 54 4.10 -3.20 21.63
CA PHE A 54 2.95 -3.66 20.87
C PHE A 54 1.71 -3.69 21.76
N TYR A 55 0.62 -3.09 21.29
CA TYR A 55 -0.67 -3.11 21.97
C TYR A 55 -1.32 -4.49 21.91
N ASP A 56 -2.31 -4.69 22.78
CA ASP A 56 -3.17 -5.86 22.72
C ASP A 56 -3.97 -5.85 21.40
N PRO A 57 -3.85 -6.88 20.54
CA PRO A 57 -4.55 -6.94 19.26
C PRO A 57 -6.07 -7.04 19.41
N PHE A 58 -6.58 -7.55 20.54
CA PHE A 58 -8.01 -7.68 20.80
C PHE A 58 -8.72 -6.33 21.06
N LEU A 59 -7.97 -5.23 21.15
CA LEU A 59 -8.55 -3.88 21.15
C LEU A 59 -9.07 -3.46 19.78
N MET A 60 -8.65 -4.12 18.69
CA MET A 60 -9.19 -3.85 17.34
C MET A 60 -10.62 -4.36 17.21
N PRO A 61 -11.50 -3.63 16.50
CA PRO A 61 -12.85 -4.08 16.22
C PRO A 61 -12.84 -5.47 15.56
N ASP A 62 -13.78 -6.31 15.96
CA ASP A 62 -14.03 -7.67 15.44
C ASP A 62 -12.82 -8.64 15.47
N MET A 63 -11.70 -8.27 16.09
CA MET A 63 -10.50 -9.14 16.16
C MET A 63 -10.83 -10.49 16.80
N GLU A 64 -11.62 -10.49 17.88
CA GLU A 64 -12.00 -11.76 18.55
C GLU A 64 -12.84 -12.65 17.64
N LYS A 65 -13.83 -12.08 16.94
CA LYS A 65 -14.67 -12.83 15.95
C LYS A 65 -13.82 -13.41 14.82
N ALA A 66 -12.85 -12.60 14.30
CA ALA A 66 -11.92 -13.05 13.27
C ALA A 66 -11.12 -14.26 13.74
N VAL A 67 -10.52 -14.15 14.92
CA VAL A 67 -9.72 -15.23 15.53
C VAL A 67 -10.55 -16.49 15.76
N GLU A 68 -11.75 -16.38 16.35
CA GLU A 68 -12.63 -17.52 16.60
C GLU A 68 -13.04 -18.23 15.31
N ARG A 69 -13.37 -17.45 14.25
CA ARG A 69 -13.74 -18.04 12.96
C ARG A 69 -12.56 -18.75 12.29
N ILE A 70 -11.35 -18.16 12.35
CA ILE A 70 -10.15 -18.79 11.79
C ILE A 70 -9.80 -20.07 12.56
N VAL A 71 -9.81 -20.05 13.88
CA VAL A 71 -9.54 -21.24 14.72
C VAL A 71 -10.56 -22.34 14.42
N LYS A 72 -11.85 -22.00 14.25
CA LYS A 72 -12.88 -22.94 13.83
C LYS A 72 -12.56 -23.57 12.47
N ALA A 73 -12.15 -22.73 11.49
CA ALA A 73 -11.79 -23.22 10.15
C ALA A 73 -10.60 -24.18 10.19
N ILE A 74 -9.57 -23.87 11.00
CA ILE A 74 -8.42 -24.74 11.18
C ILE A 74 -8.83 -26.09 11.80
N ASN A 75 -9.61 -26.07 12.86
CA ASN A 75 -10.06 -27.28 13.57
C ASN A 75 -10.93 -28.18 12.68
N ASN A 76 -11.77 -27.57 11.85
CA ASN A 76 -12.66 -28.28 10.92
C ASN A 76 -11.96 -28.66 9.60
N LYS A 77 -10.68 -28.31 9.42
CA LYS A 77 -9.93 -28.49 8.16
C LYS A 77 -10.62 -27.83 6.95
N GLU A 78 -11.30 -26.72 7.18
CA GLU A 78 -11.92 -25.93 6.12
C GLU A 78 -10.86 -25.34 5.18
N LYS A 79 -11.23 -25.17 3.92
CA LYS A 79 -10.34 -24.53 2.95
C LYS A 79 -10.36 -23.03 3.12
N ILE A 80 -9.21 -22.46 3.47
CA ILE A 80 -8.98 -21.03 3.65
C ILE A 80 -8.24 -20.50 2.44
N THR A 81 -8.71 -19.38 1.87
CA THR A 81 -8.00 -18.61 0.84
C THR A 81 -7.72 -17.22 1.37
N ILE A 82 -6.46 -16.80 1.32
CA ILE A 82 -6.03 -15.44 1.62
C ILE A 82 -6.15 -14.63 0.32
N TYR A 83 -6.84 -13.50 0.39
CA TYR A 83 -6.99 -12.59 -0.74
C TYR A 83 -6.20 -11.31 -0.43
N GLY A 84 -5.10 -11.06 -1.15
CA GLY A 84 -4.25 -9.89 -0.93
C GLY A 84 -4.26 -8.90 -2.08
N ASP A 85 -3.61 -7.75 -1.89
CA ASP A 85 -3.33 -6.83 -2.97
C ASP A 85 -1.98 -7.15 -3.67
N TYR A 86 -1.76 -6.55 -4.82
CA TYR A 86 -0.62 -6.80 -5.72
C TYR A 86 0.62 -5.95 -5.42
N ASP A 87 0.56 -5.00 -4.51
CA ASP A 87 1.70 -4.18 -4.13
C ASP A 87 2.53 -4.79 -2.98
N VAL A 88 3.54 -4.07 -2.50
CA VAL A 88 4.43 -4.58 -1.45
C VAL A 88 3.67 -4.87 -0.16
N ASP A 89 2.71 -4.02 0.22
CA ASP A 89 1.97 -4.20 1.46
C ASP A 89 1.06 -5.43 1.38
N GLY A 90 0.27 -5.57 0.30
CA GLY A 90 -0.56 -6.74 0.06
C GLY A 90 0.24 -8.03 -0.07
N ILE A 91 1.38 -8.01 -0.79
CA ILE A 91 2.28 -9.17 -0.94
C ILE A 91 2.89 -9.59 0.40
N THR A 92 3.37 -8.64 1.21
CA THR A 92 3.96 -8.95 2.51
C THR A 92 2.90 -9.40 3.52
N SER A 93 1.72 -8.80 3.52
CA SER A 93 0.54 -9.21 4.30
C SER A 93 0.15 -10.65 4.00
N SER A 94 0.00 -10.96 2.71
CA SER A 94 -0.32 -12.31 2.21
C SER A 94 0.75 -13.32 2.61
N THR A 95 2.02 -12.94 2.49
CA THR A 95 3.16 -13.80 2.87
C THR A 95 3.12 -14.15 4.35
N VAL A 96 2.96 -13.14 5.22
CA VAL A 96 2.96 -13.31 6.67
C VAL A 96 1.83 -14.21 7.12
N LEU A 97 0.61 -13.94 6.64
CA LEU A 97 -0.57 -14.72 7.01
C LEU A 97 -0.51 -16.14 6.45
N SER A 98 -0.11 -16.33 5.19
CA SER A 98 0.01 -17.65 4.57
C SER A 98 1.03 -18.52 5.29
N ARG A 99 2.21 -17.99 5.60
CA ARG A 99 3.25 -18.72 6.34
C ARG A 99 2.83 -19.04 7.77
N PHE A 100 2.09 -18.16 8.43
CA PHE A 100 1.58 -18.41 9.79
C PHE A 100 0.51 -19.52 9.79
N LEU A 101 -0.35 -19.53 8.79
CA LEU A 101 -1.41 -20.54 8.63
C LEU A 101 -0.96 -21.79 7.84
N GLU A 102 0.33 -22.11 7.82
CA GLU A 102 0.91 -23.30 7.19
C GLU A 102 0.66 -23.39 5.67
N GLU A 103 0.99 -22.30 4.96
CA GLU A 103 0.95 -22.19 3.50
C GLU A 103 -0.45 -22.36 2.88
N ARG A 104 -1.47 -21.73 3.47
CA ARG A 104 -2.81 -21.65 2.88
C ARG A 104 -2.77 -20.96 1.51
N GLY A 105 -3.70 -21.33 0.66
CA GLY A 105 -3.82 -20.77 -0.69
C GLY A 105 -3.91 -19.24 -0.67
N VAL A 106 -3.20 -18.59 -1.59
CA VAL A 106 -3.22 -17.12 -1.73
C VAL A 106 -3.69 -16.76 -3.13
N TYR A 107 -4.65 -15.84 -3.21
CA TYR A 107 -5.08 -15.17 -4.42
C TYR A 107 -4.57 -13.74 -4.42
N ILE A 108 -3.90 -13.33 -5.50
CA ILE A 108 -3.49 -11.95 -5.74
C ILE A 108 -4.11 -11.53 -7.07
N PRO A 109 -4.94 -10.48 -7.10
CA PRO A 109 -5.57 -10.02 -8.33
C PRO A 109 -4.53 -9.46 -9.32
N ASP A 110 -4.81 -9.61 -10.60
CA ASP A 110 -4.00 -8.98 -11.65
C ASP A 110 -4.35 -7.49 -11.76
N ARG A 111 -3.39 -6.62 -11.46
CA ARG A 111 -3.57 -5.17 -11.50
C ARG A 111 -4.10 -4.65 -12.83
N ILE A 112 -3.69 -5.25 -13.94
CA ILE A 112 -4.00 -4.78 -15.30
C ILE A 112 -5.40 -5.20 -15.71
N ASN A 113 -5.77 -6.46 -15.41
CA ASN A 113 -7.00 -7.08 -15.87
C ASN A 113 -8.14 -7.01 -14.84
N GLU A 114 -7.83 -7.06 -13.56
CA GLU A 114 -8.83 -7.14 -12.48
C GLU A 114 -8.95 -5.84 -11.66
N GLY A 115 -7.89 -5.03 -11.63
CA GLY A 115 -7.87 -3.78 -10.86
C GLY A 115 -7.52 -3.99 -9.39
N TYR A 116 -7.93 -3.04 -8.53
CA TYR A 116 -7.69 -3.06 -7.09
C TYR A 116 -8.88 -3.66 -6.34
N GLY A 117 -8.57 -4.40 -5.28
CA GLY A 117 -9.56 -4.92 -4.33
C GLY A 117 -10.24 -6.20 -4.78
N LEU A 118 -11.31 -6.59 -4.05
CA LEU A 118 -12.09 -7.77 -4.37
C LEU A 118 -12.87 -7.55 -5.67
N ASN A 119 -13.01 -8.62 -6.44
CA ASN A 119 -13.87 -8.62 -7.62
C ASN A 119 -14.65 -9.93 -7.75
N GLN A 120 -15.82 -9.88 -8.38
CA GLN A 120 -16.72 -11.04 -8.46
C GLN A 120 -16.14 -12.21 -9.26
N ASN A 121 -15.31 -11.95 -10.28
CA ASN A 121 -14.69 -13.02 -11.07
C ASN A 121 -13.68 -13.81 -10.23
N ALA A 122 -12.87 -13.09 -9.45
CA ALA A 122 -11.93 -13.70 -8.50
C ALA A 122 -12.67 -14.53 -7.44
N ILE A 123 -13.73 -13.98 -6.84
CA ILE A 123 -14.56 -14.66 -5.83
C ILE A 123 -15.18 -15.94 -6.42
N LYS A 124 -15.69 -15.89 -7.64
CA LYS A 124 -16.23 -17.07 -8.35
C LYS A 124 -15.15 -18.14 -8.54
N SER A 125 -13.96 -17.76 -9.00
CA SER A 125 -12.83 -18.69 -9.15
C SER A 125 -12.40 -19.30 -7.81
N ILE A 126 -12.44 -18.52 -6.73
CA ILE A 126 -12.15 -19.01 -5.37
C ILE A 126 -13.22 -20.00 -4.89
N ALA A 127 -14.49 -19.75 -5.19
CA ALA A 127 -15.60 -20.67 -4.88
C ALA A 127 -15.47 -22.00 -5.63
N GLU A 128 -15.13 -21.97 -6.93
CA GLU A 128 -14.88 -23.17 -7.74
C GLU A 128 -13.79 -24.06 -7.13
N ASN A 129 -12.84 -23.46 -6.42
CA ASN A 129 -11.82 -24.16 -5.64
C ASN A 129 -12.33 -24.68 -4.29
N LYS A 130 -13.64 -24.64 -3.98
CA LYS A 130 -14.26 -25.11 -2.74
C LYS A 130 -13.70 -24.44 -1.48
N THR A 131 -13.43 -23.14 -1.55
CA THR A 131 -13.03 -22.33 -0.40
C THR A 131 -14.24 -22.13 0.52
N ASN A 132 -14.02 -22.26 1.84
CA ASN A 132 -15.04 -22.03 2.86
C ASN A 132 -14.88 -20.65 3.53
N LEU A 133 -13.63 -20.17 3.61
CA LEU A 133 -13.29 -18.91 4.26
C LEU A 133 -12.32 -18.12 3.41
N ILE A 134 -12.68 -16.89 3.09
CA ILE A 134 -11.77 -15.89 2.52
C ILE A 134 -11.29 -14.99 3.66
N ILE A 135 -9.99 -14.74 3.73
CA ILE A 135 -9.40 -13.73 4.61
C ILE A 135 -8.74 -12.69 3.70
N THR A 136 -9.27 -11.47 3.65
CA THR A 136 -8.61 -10.41 2.91
C THR A 136 -7.48 -9.79 3.72
N VAL A 137 -6.45 -9.34 3.05
CA VAL A 137 -5.35 -8.58 3.65
C VAL A 137 -5.04 -7.38 2.77
N ASP A 138 -4.95 -6.21 3.37
CA ASP A 138 -4.64 -4.94 2.69
C ASP A 138 -5.69 -4.53 1.63
N CYS A 139 -6.91 -5.01 1.79
CA CYS A 139 -8.05 -4.66 0.94
C CYS A 139 -9.36 -5.14 1.54
N GLY A 140 -10.47 -4.60 1.04
CA GLY A 140 -11.79 -5.14 1.29
C GLY A 140 -12.72 -4.27 2.12
N ILE A 141 -12.25 -3.23 2.80
CA ILE A 141 -13.09 -2.37 3.67
C ILE A 141 -14.25 -1.68 2.92
N THR A 142 -14.13 -1.51 1.62
CA THR A 142 -15.16 -0.90 0.76
C THR A 142 -15.93 -1.92 -0.09
N ALA A 143 -15.61 -3.21 0.01
CA ALA A 143 -16.08 -4.28 -0.89
C ALA A 143 -17.47 -4.84 -0.48
N VAL A 144 -18.49 -3.98 -0.30
CA VAL A 144 -19.81 -4.38 0.18
C VAL A 144 -20.49 -5.37 -0.77
N LYS A 145 -20.50 -5.09 -2.07
CA LYS A 145 -21.15 -5.94 -3.09
C LYS A 145 -20.43 -7.27 -3.27
N GLU A 146 -19.12 -7.25 -3.24
CA GLU A 146 -18.26 -8.42 -3.42
C GLU A 146 -18.40 -9.40 -2.23
N VAL A 147 -18.53 -8.86 -1.02
CA VAL A 147 -18.78 -9.66 0.19
C VAL A 147 -20.17 -10.30 0.16
N GLU A 148 -21.21 -9.58 -0.24
CA GLU A 148 -22.54 -10.16 -0.41
C GLU A 148 -22.52 -11.28 -1.48
N PHE A 149 -21.81 -11.06 -2.60
CA PHE A 149 -21.66 -12.10 -3.62
C PHE A 149 -20.89 -13.33 -3.10
N ALA A 150 -19.90 -13.18 -2.23
CA ALA A 150 -19.21 -14.30 -1.60
C ALA A 150 -20.17 -15.13 -0.71
N LYS A 151 -21.08 -14.45 0.02
CA LYS A 151 -22.10 -15.13 0.84
C LYS A 151 -23.11 -15.91 -0.01
N GLU A 152 -23.51 -15.39 -1.18
CA GLU A 152 -24.37 -16.10 -2.13
C GLU A 152 -23.73 -17.41 -2.61
N LEU A 153 -22.40 -17.51 -2.53
CA LEU A 153 -21.60 -18.69 -2.87
C LEU A 153 -21.21 -19.53 -1.64
N ASP A 154 -21.89 -19.36 -0.51
CA ASP A 154 -21.66 -20.08 0.75
C ASP A 154 -20.24 -19.94 1.30
N MET A 155 -19.58 -18.81 1.06
CA MET A 155 -18.26 -18.50 1.62
C MET A 155 -18.34 -17.45 2.71
N ASP A 156 -17.69 -17.72 3.85
CA ASP A 156 -17.46 -16.73 4.88
C ASP A 156 -16.30 -15.79 4.47
N VAL A 157 -16.39 -14.53 4.87
CA VAL A 157 -15.35 -13.54 4.63
C VAL A 157 -14.90 -12.90 5.96
N ILE A 158 -13.62 -12.75 6.15
CA ILE A 158 -12.98 -11.90 7.16
C ILE A 158 -12.19 -10.84 6.42
N ILE A 159 -12.44 -9.58 6.73
CA ILE A 159 -11.69 -8.46 6.16
C ILE A 159 -10.61 -8.04 7.16
N THR A 160 -9.36 -7.91 6.69
CA THR A 160 -8.31 -7.18 7.39
C THR A 160 -7.77 -6.10 6.46
N ASP A 161 -7.92 -4.84 6.86
CA ASP A 161 -7.61 -3.69 6.02
C ASP A 161 -7.12 -2.52 6.89
N HIS A 162 -6.60 -1.48 6.25
CA HIS A 162 -6.15 -0.24 6.89
C HIS A 162 -6.56 1.02 6.10
N HIS A 163 -7.31 0.85 5.03
CA HIS A 163 -7.82 1.95 4.21
C HIS A 163 -9.00 2.64 4.88
N GLU A 164 -9.33 3.85 4.42
CA GLU A 164 -10.48 4.59 4.94
C GLU A 164 -11.79 3.85 4.63
N PRO A 165 -12.62 3.58 5.64
CA PRO A 165 -13.94 3.00 5.42
C PRO A 165 -14.82 3.89 4.55
N GLY A 166 -15.62 3.28 3.68
CA GLY A 166 -16.68 3.98 2.94
C GLY A 166 -17.84 4.44 3.85
N THR A 167 -18.95 4.84 3.23
CA THR A 167 -20.18 5.17 3.94
C THR A 167 -20.79 3.97 4.64
N GLU A 168 -20.60 2.79 4.09
CA GLU A 168 -21.02 1.50 4.62
C GLU A 168 -19.81 0.56 4.74
N ILE A 169 -19.82 -0.26 5.80
CA ILE A 169 -18.83 -1.33 6.01
C ILE A 169 -19.46 -2.64 5.52
N PRO A 170 -18.70 -3.54 4.87
CA PRO A 170 -19.21 -4.84 4.46
C PRO A 170 -19.79 -5.62 5.64
N ASN A 171 -21.02 -6.11 5.46
CA ASN A 171 -21.68 -6.96 6.46
C ASN A 171 -21.12 -8.37 6.38
N THR A 172 -20.16 -8.74 7.21
CA THR A 172 -19.49 -10.03 7.20
C THR A 172 -19.16 -10.52 8.61
N ILE A 173 -18.48 -11.67 8.72
CA ILE A 173 -18.12 -12.29 10.02
C ILE A 173 -17.32 -11.33 10.89
N ALA A 174 -16.30 -10.72 10.29
CA ALA A 174 -15.43 -9.78 10.98
C ALA A 174 -14.82 -8.78 10.00
N VAL A 175 -14.68 -7.52 10.43
CA VAL A 175 -13.99 -6.46 9.71
C VAL A 175 -12.96 -5.86 10.67
N VAL A 176 -11.71 -6.26 10.52
CA VAL A 176 -10.60 -5.80 11.34
C VAL A 176 -9.90 -4.65 10.62
N ASP A 177 -10.17 -3.44 11.09
CA ASP A 177 -9.59 -2.22 10.51
C ASP A 177 -9.42 -1.16 11.59
N CYS A 178 -8.22 -0.59 11.67
CA CYS A 178 -7.85 0.40 12.69
C CYS A 178 -8.42 1.81 12.41
N LYS A 179 -9.00 2.07 11.23
CA LYS A 179 -9.63 3.34 10.87
C LYS A 179 -11.15 3.35 10.98
N ARG A 180 -11.76 2.26 11.41
CA ARG A 180 -13.21 2.23 11.68
C ARG A 180 -13.58 3.26 12.75
N LYS A 181 -14.76 3.85 12.61
CA LYS A 181 -15.28 4.88 13.55
C LYS A 181 -15.49 4.35 14.97
N ASP A 182 -15.78 3.06 15.13
CA ASP A 182 -15.97 2.37 16.40
C ASP A 182 -14.67 1.79 16.99
N ASN A 183 -13.51 2.08 16.36
CA ASN A 183 -12.21 1.60 16.77
C ASN A 183 -11.81 2.13 18.15
N LYS A 184 -11.33 1.22 19.00
CA LYS A 184 -10.76 1.52 20.33
C LYS A 184 -9.25 1.23 20.40
N TYR A 185 -8.69 0.77 19.31
CA TYR A 185 -7.25 0.49 19.21
C TYR A 185 -6.48 1.81 19.28
N PRO A 186 -5.40 1.89 20.09
CA PRO A 186 -4.73 3.17 20.36
C PRO A 186 -3.98 3.79 19.19
N PHE A 187 -3.83 3.06 18.06
CA PHE A 187 -3.05 3.50 16.91
C PHE A 187 -3.74 3.14 15.59
N SER A 188 -4.16 4.16 14.82
CA SER A 188 -4.93 4.01 13.58
C SER A 188 -4.09 3.92 12.29
N GLU A 189 -2.77 4.18 12.39
CA GLU A 189 -1.92 4.35 11.20
C GLU A 189 -1.09 3.10 10.86
N LEU A 190 -1.59 1.91 11.19
CA LEU A 190 -0.94 0.68 10.74
C LEU A 190 -1.05 0.54 9.22
N ALA A 191 -0.02 -0.03 8.57
CA ALA A 191 -0.12 -0.54 7.21
C ALA A 191 -0.93 -1.84 7.17
N GLY A 192 -1.38 -2.30 6.01
CA GLY A 192 -2.12 -3.57 5.86
C GLY A 192 -1.36 -4.76 6.45
N VAL A 193 -0.05 -4.85 6.22
CA VAL A 193 0.79 -5.88 6.85
C VAL A 193 0.89 -5.73 8.38
N GLY A 194 0.76 -4.51 8.88
CA GLY A 194 0.65 -4.25 10.32
C GLY A 194 -0.63 -4.85 10.90
N VAL A 195 -1.77 -4.70 10.22
CA VAL A 195 -3.04 -5.32 10.61
C VAL A 195 -2.95 -6.85 10.51
N ALA A 196 -2.38 -7.39 9.44
CA ALA A 196 -2.13 -8.83 9.31
C ALA A 196 -1.20 -9.36 10.43
N PHE A 197 -0.19 -8.58 10.82
CA PHE A 197 0.68 -8.89 11.96
C PHE A 197 -0.09 -8.91 13.29
N LYS A 198 -1.03 -8.00 13.50
CA LYS A 198 -1.90 -7.99 14.68
C LYS A 198 -2.83 -9.21 14.69
N LEU A 199 -3.33 -9.64 13.54
CA LEU A 199 -4.13 -10.86 13.42
C LEU A 199 -3.32 -12.09 13.83
N ILE A 200 -2.08 -12.26 13.35
CA ILE A 200 -1.26 -13.42 13.75
C ILE A 200 -0.79 -13.33 15.20
N GLN A 201 -0.63 -12.14 15.78
CA GLN A 201 -0.41 -11.93 17.20
C GLN A 201 -1.62 -12.44 18.01
N ALA A 202 -2.85 -12.04 17.63
CA ALA A 202 -4.08 -12.46 18.28
C ALA A 202 -4.29 -13.98 18.18
N LEU A 203 -4.07 -14.57 17.00
CA LEU A 203 -4.11 -16.02 16.79
C LEU A 203 -3.09 -16.74 17.67
N SER A 204 -1.84 -16.23 17.76
CA SER A 204 -0.81 -16.82 18.64
C SER A 204 -1.24 -16.81 20.09
N MET A 205 -1.81 -15.72 20.58
CA MET A 205 -2.32 -15.60 21.95
C MET A 205 -3.48 -16.60 22.19
N LYS A 206 -4.46 -16.68 21.30
CA LYS A 206 -5.61 -17.58 21.40
C LYS A 206 -5.20 -19.05 21.36
N MET A 207 -4.18 -19.39 20.58
CA MET A 207 -3.65 -20.76 20.45
C MET A 207 -2.61 -21.12 21.50
N GLY A 208 -2.25 -20.20 22.42
CA GLY A 208 -1.23 -20.41 23.44
C GLY A 208 0.18 -20.58 22.90
N LEU A 209 0.47 -19.99 21.74
CA LEU A 209 1.81 -20.04 21.14
C LEU A 209 2.74 -19.00 21.76
N PRO A 210 4.07 -19.24 21.76
CA PRO A 210 5.04 -18.27 22.26
C PRO A 210 5.12 -17.03 21.35
N GLU A 211 5.57 -15.89 21.89
CA GLU A 211 5.71 -14.62 21.15
C GLU A 211 6.56 -14.77 19.86
N GLU A 212 7.55 -15.64 19.87
CA GLU A 212 8.39 -15.92 18.71
C GLU A 212 7.60 -16.45 17.50
N ALA A 213 6.43 -17.02 17.73
CA ALA A 213 5.56 -17.54 16.66
C ALA A 213 5.12 -16.43 15.68
N TYR A 214 4.90 -15.21 16.16
CA TYR A 214 4.56 -14.05 15.32
C TYR A 214 5.72 -13.06 15.15
N LEU A 215 6.57 -12.85 16.16
CA LEU A 215 7.68 -11.90 16.09
C LEU A 215 8.72 -12.25 15.01
N LYS A 216 8.86 -13.53 14.66
CA LYS A 216 9.78 -13.99 13.61
C LYS A 216 9.48 -13.41 12.23
N TYR A 217 8.26 -12.90 11.98
CA TYR A 217 7.85 -12.33 10.72
C TYR A 217 8.09 -10.81 10.61
N LEU A 218 8.63 -10.18 11.66
CA LEU A 218 8.89 -8.74 11.63
C LEU A 218 9.86 -8.31 10.51
N ASP A 219 10.68 -9.21 9.98
CA ASP A 219 11.51 -8.94 8.80
C ASP A 219 10.66 -8.66 7.55
N ILE A 220 9.60 -9.43 7.32
CA ILE A 220 8.67 -9.23 6.21
C ILE A 220 7.70 -8.07 6.53
N VAL A 221 7.18 -8.01 7.76
CA VAL A 221 6.24 -6.97 8.21
C VAL A 221 6.84 -5.57 8.04
N CYS A 222 8.11 -5.37 8.41
CA CYS A 222 8.73 -4.05 8.25
C CYS A 222 8.93 -3.64 6.78
N ILE A 223 9.00 -4.60 5.85
CA ILE A 223 9.11 -4.28 4.42
C ILE A 223 7.80 -3.63 3.93
N GLY A 224 6.63 -4.23 4.18
CA GLY A 224 5.34 -3.64 3.82
C GLY A 224 5.14 -2.31 4.53
N THR A 225 5.29 -2.26 5.86
CA THR A 225 5.12 -1.04 6.66
C THR A 225 5.96 0.15 6.16
N ILE A 226 7.22 -0.07 5.80
CA ILE A 226 8.09 1.00 5.27
C ILE A 226 7.71 1.37 3.83
N SER A 227 7.29 0.39 3.04
CA SER A 227 6.99 0.57 1.62
C SER A 227 5.65 1.28 1.37
N ASP A 228 4.69 1.09 2.26
CA ASP A 228 3.38 1.75 2.22
C ASP A 228 3.42 3.23 2.67
N ILE A 229 4.59 3.69 3.15
CA ILE A 229 4.84 5.10 3.51
C ILE A 229 3.96 5.59 4.68
N VAL A 230 3.41 4.70 5.48
CA VAL A 230 2.69 5.07 6.73
C VAL A 230 3.61 5.81 7.71
N PRO A 231 3.06 6.66 8.60
CA PRO A 231 3.85 7.37 9.59
C PRO A 231 4.65 6.41 10.47
N LEU A 232 6.00 6.54 10.47
CA LEU A 232 6.88 5.70 11.29
C LEU A 232 6.95 6.23 12.73
N VAL A 233 5.82 6.22 13.40
CA VAL A 233 5.63 6.53 14.83
C VAL A 233 4.98 5.33 15.52
N ASN A 234 4.88 5.34 16.83
CA ASN A 234 4.19 4.33 17.62
C ASN A 234 4.55 2.88 17.19
N GLU A 235 3.58 1.98 16.96
CA GLU A 235 3.85 0.59 16.57
C GLU A 235 4.55 0.47 15.21
N ASN A 236 4.28 1.33 14.24
CA ASN A 236 5.02 1.34 12.96
C ASN A 236 6.51 1.61 13.18
N ARG A 237 6.85 2.47 14.16
CA ARG A 237 8.24 2.70 14.55
C ARG A 237 8.86 1.46 15.18
N THR A 238 8.12 0.77 16.02
CA THR A 238 8.53 -0.49 16.65
C THR A 238 8.77 -1.58 15.60
N ILE A 239 7.81 -1.78 14.70
CA ILE A 239 7.91 -2.70 13.55
C ILE A 239 9.15 -2.39 12.72
N ALA A 240 9.31 -1.13 12.29
CA ALA A 240 10.43 -0.74 11.44
C ALA A 240 11.79 -0.96 12.13
N LYS A 241 11.93 -0.55 13.39
CA LYS A 241 13.22 -0.65 14.08
C LYS A 241 13.61 -2.08 14.45
N LEU A 242 12.66 -2.89 14.92
CA LEU A 242 12.89 -4.31 15.23
C LEU A 242 13.01 -5.13 13.94
N GLY A 243 12.16 -4.86 12.97
CA GLY A 243 12.16 -5.55 11.70
C GLY A 243 13.45 -5.36 10.91
N ILE A 244 13.99 -4.14 10.78
CA ILE A 244 15.29 -3.90 10.13
C ILE A 244 16.42 -4.70 10.79
N LYS A 245 16.38 -4.90 12.11
CA LYS A 245 17.36 -5.78 12.79
C LYS A 245 17.21 -7.23 12.33
N LEU A 246 15.97 -7.71 12.15
CA LEU A 246 15.71 -9.06 11.68
C LEU A 246 16.02 -9.22 10.18
N VAL A 247 15.77 -8.24 9.33
CA VAL A 247 16.13 -8.25 7.91
C VAL A 247 17.62 -8.55 7.73
N LYS A 248 18.49 -8.00 8.57
CA LYS A 248 19.94 -8.24 8.52
C LYS A 248 20.34 -9.70 8.72
N GLN A 249 19.51 -10.46 9.37
CA GLN A 249 19.74 -11.89 9.70
C GLN A 249 18.52 -12.75 9.31
N THR A 250 17.76 -12.31 8.31
CA THR A 250 16.53 -12.98 7.92
C THR A 250 16.74 -14.45 7.57
N LYS A 251 15.80 -15.27 8.00
CA LYS A 251 15.74 -16.69 7.62
C LYS A 251 14.91 -16.93 6.37
N ASN A 252 14.21 -15.91 5.86
CA ASN A 252 13.46 -15.99 4.61
C ASN A 252 14.43 -16.12 3.44
N VAL A 253 14.36 -17.25 2.73
CA VAL A 253 15.30 -17.60 1.65
C VAL A 253 15.19 -16.60 0.49
N GLY A 254 13.97 -16.24 0.09
CA GLY A 254 13.73 -15.27 -0.97
C GLY A 254 14.25 -13.88 -0.62
N LEU A 255 13.99 -13.40 0.58
CA LEU A 255 14.48 -12.10 1.04
C LEU A 255 16.02 -12.06 1.07
N ARG A 256 16.69 -13.14 1.48
CA ARG A 256 18.16 -13.22 1.43
C ARG A 256 18.69 -13.11 0.02
N CYS A 257 18.09 -13.83 -0.94
CA CYS A 257 18.49 -13.76 -2.34
C CYS A 257 18.29 -12.35 -2.91
N LEU A 258 17.15 -11.73 -2.62
CA LEU A 258 16.83 -10.38 -3.06
C LEU A 258 17.83 -9.34 -2.50
N LEU A 259 18.13 -9.40 -1.20
CA LEU A 259 19.12 -8.54 -0.57
C LEU A 259 20.53 -8.71 -1.16
N ALA A 260 20.94 -9.95 -1.43
CA ALA A 260 22.22 -10.24 -2.05
C ALA A 260 22.32 -9.65 -3.48
N SER A 261 21.24 -9.69 -4.26
CA SER A 261 21.21 -9.13 -5.62
C SER A 261 21.27 -7.60 -5.64
N ILE A 262 20.75 -6.93 -4.59
CA ILE A 262 20.75 -5.47 -4.48
C ILE A 262 22.14 -4.93 -4.12
N GLY A 263 22.96 -5.68 -3.36
CA GLY A 263 24.34 -5.34 -3.07
C GLY A 263 24.55 -4.18 -2.07
N TYR A 264 23.57 -3.82 -1.27
CA TYR A 264 23.73 -2.79 -0.25
C TYR A 264 24.71 -3.20 0.86
N LYS A 265 25.68 -2.34 1.17
CA LYS A 265 26.64 -2.56 2.27
C LYS A 265 25.99 -2.43 3.64
N LYS A 266 24.93 -1.62 3.76
CA LYS A 266 24.19 -1.36 4.99
C LYS A 266 22.71 -1.53 4.74
N ILE A 267 22.07 -2.36 5.55
CA ILE A 267 20.61 -2.56 5.51
C ILE A 267 19.97 -1.56 6.47
N ASP A 268 19.13 -0.69 5.91
CA ASP A 268 18.33 0.30 6.64
C ASP A 268 17.00 0.55 5.87
N SER A 269 16.24 1.57 6.25
CA SER A 269 14.98 1.92 5.58
C SER A 269 15.16 2.26 4.10
N ASN A 270 16.29 2.87 3.70
CA ASN A 270 16.56 3.17 2.28
C ASN A 270 16.73 1.88 1.47
N THR A 271 17.36 0.85 2.04
CA THR A 271 17.45 -0.47 1.39
C THR A 271 16.07 -1.03 1.08
N ILE A 272 15.11 -0.85 2.00
CA ILE A 272 13.73 -1.31 1.80
C ILE A 272 13.03 -0.42 0.76
N SER A 273 12.99 0.89 0.97
CA SER A 273 12.22 1.82 0.12
C SER A 273 12.74 1.92 -1.31
N PHE A 274 14.06 1.84 -1.53
CA PHE A 274 14.68 2.05 -2.85
C PHE A 274 15.32 0.80 -3.43
N GLY A 275 15.49 -0.24 -2.63
CA GLY A 275 16.03 -1.52 -3.09
C GLY A 275 14.95 -2.59 -3.24
N ILE A 276 14.29 -2.97 -2.16
CA ILE A 276 13.32 -4.08 -2.14
C ILE A 276 11.99 -3.65 -2.77
N ALA A 277 11.36 -2.60 -2.26
CA ALA A 277 10.03 -2.17 -2.65
C ALA A 277 9.86 -1.92 -4.16
N PRO A 278 10.79 -1.25 -4.87
CA PRO A 278 10.63 -1.03 -6.30
C PRO A 278 10.62 -2.33 -7.13
N ARG A 279 11.31 -3.37 -6.69
CA ARG A 279 11.36 -4.68 -7.37
C ARG A 279 10.06 -5.45 -7.20
N VAL A 280 9.54 -5.48 -5.99
CA VAL A 280 8.26 -6.11 -5.69
C VAL A 280 7.12 -5.38 -6.41
N ASN A 281 7.05 -4.05 -6.28
CA ASN A 281 6.04 -3.22 -6.95
C ASN A 281 6.11 -3.29 -8.49
N ALA A 282 7.31 -3.47 -9.06
CA ALA A 282 7.45 -3.62 -10.51
C ALA A 282 6.72 -4.87 -11.01
N CYS A 283 6.79 -5.99 -10.28
CA CYS A 283 6.05 -7.19 -10.64
C CYS A 283 4.54 -6.94 -10.67
N GLY A 284 3.96 -6.28 -9.66
CA GLY A 284 2.55 -5.91 -9.64
C GLY A 284 2.17 -5.03 -10.83
N ARG A 285 2.99 -4.01 -11.14
CA ARG A 285 2.76 -3.10 -12.26
C ARG A 285 2.84 -3.77 -13.63
N MET A 286 3.59 -4.87 -13.74
CA MET A 286 3.77 -5.65 -14.97
C MET A 286 2.85 -6.88 -15.04
N GLY A 287 1.81 -6.99 -14.19
CA GLY A 287 0.88 -8.12 -14.14
C GLY A 287 1.51 -9.43 -13.65
N GLN A 288 2.54 -9.36 -12.82
CA GLN A 288 3.31 -10.53 -12.36
C GLN A 288 3.48 -10.56 -10.84
N ALA A 289 2.54 -9.98 -10.08
CA ALA A 289 2.59 -9.89 -8.62
C ALA A 289 2.84 -11.25 -7.94
N ARG A 290 2.30 -12.33 -8.49
CA ARG A 290 2.49 -13.69 -7.99
C ARG A 290 3.95 -14.09 -7.83
N LYS A 291 4.85 -13.62 -8.70
CA LYS A 291 6.29 -13.91 -8.60
C LYS A 291 6.93 -13.35 -7.33
N ALA A 292 6.50 -12.16 -6.91
CA ALA A 292 6.98 -11.55 -5.66
C ALA A 292 6.48 -12.32 -4.44
N LEU A 293 5.23 -12.76 -4.44
CA LEU A 293 4.68 -13.63 -3.40
C LEU A 293 5.45 -14.95 -3.33
N ASP A 294 5.63 -15.62 -4.47
CA ASP A 294 6.33 -16.92 -4.55
C ASP A 294 7.79 -16.79 -4.08
N LEU A 295 8.45 -15.66 -4.35
CA LEU A 295 9.79 -15.37 -3.82
C LEU A 295 9.81 -15.39 -2.29
N PHE A 296 8.86 -14.74 -1.65
CA PHE A 296 8.80 -14.69 -0.18
C PHE A 296 8.27 -15.98 0.44
N LEU A 297 7.53 -16.82 -0.30
CA LEU A 297 7.01 -18.10 0.18
C LEU A 297 7.98 -19.27 -0.04
N THR A 298 8.89 -19.22 -1.02
CA THR A 298 9.78 -20.35 -1.29
C THR A 298 10.79 -20.60 -0.19
N ASN A 299 11.06 -21.89 0.07
CA ASN A 299 12.16 -22.34 0.90
C ASN A 299 13.31 -22.94 0.05
N ASN A 300 13.15 -23.01 -1.27
CA ASN A 300 14.15 -23.52 -2.21
C ASN A 300 15.07 -22.39 -2.70
N ILE A 301 16.38 -22.53 -2.50
CA ILE A 301 17.36 -21.50 -2.83
C ILE A 301 17.50 -21.27 -4.35
N GLU A 302 17.38 -22.31 -5.16
CA GLU A 302 17.48 -22.18 -6.62
C GLU A 302 16.28 -21.47 -7.20
N GLN A 303 15.07 -21.82 -6.72
CA GLN A 303 13.85 -21.12 -7.07
C GLN A 303 13.89 -19.65 -6.62
N ALA A 304 14.40 -19.39 -5.41
CA ALA A 304 14.54 -18.02 -4.90
C ALA A 304 15.50 -17.18 -5.75
N ARG A 305 16.61 -17.75 -6.22
CA ARG A 305 17.53 -17.05 -7.14
C ARG A 305 16.85 -16.72 -8.46
N LYS A 306 16.20 -17.72 -9.09
CA LYS A 306 15.45 -17.51 -10.33
C LYS A 306 14.41 -16.41 -10.20
N LEU A 307 13.57 -16.47 -9.16
CA LEU A 307 12.54 -15.44 -8.91
C LEU A 307 13.16 -14.06 -8.61
N THR A 308 14.31 -14.01 -7.93
CA THR A 308 15.05 -12.76 -7.71
C THR A 308 15.48 -12.12 -9.03
N ASP A 309 16.03 -12.91 -9.95
CA ASP A 309 16.44 -12.43 -11.27
C ASP A 309 15.22 -11.92 -12.06
N GLU A 310 14.10 -12.64 -12.02
CA GLU A 310 12.86 -12.22 -12.67
C GLU A 310 12.31 -10.90 -12.07
N LEU A 311 12.40 -10.68 -10.73
CA LEU A 311 12.02 -9.42 -10.10
C LEU A 311 12.94 -8.26 -10.54
N ASN A 312 14.24 -8.52 -10.66
CA ASN A 312 15.20 -7.53 -11.17
C ASN A 312 14.89 -7.15 -12.63
N GLU A 313 14.59 -8.11 -13.49
CA GLU A 313 14.19 -7.88 -14.88
C GLU A 313 12.89 -7.08 -14.97
N CYS A 314 11.87 -7.42 -14.18
CA CYS A 314 10.63 -6.63 -14.08
C CYS A 314 10.90 -5.17 -13.72
N ASN A 315 11.79 -4.94 -12.75
CA ASN A 315 12.13 -3.59 -12.31
C ASN A 315 12.91 -2.81 -13.38
N VAL A 316 13.84 -3.44 -14.09
CA VAL A 316 14.56 -2.81 -15.23
C VAL A 316 13.56 -2.44 -16.33
N LYS A 317 12.71 -3.37 -16.74
CA LYS A 317 11.68 -3.13 -17.77
C LYS A 317 10.73 -1.99 -17.36
N ARG A 318 10.28 -1.96 -16.10
CA ARG A 318 9.46 -0.88 -15.59
C ARG A 318 10.18 0.47 -15.69
N GLN A 319 11.48 0.54 -15.34
CA GLN A 319 12.29 1.77 -15.43
C GLN A 319 12.46 2.24 -16.88
N GLU A 320 12.67 1.34 -17.82
CA GLU A 320 12.76 1.66 -19.25
C GLU A 320 11.44 2.25 -19.77
N ILE A 321 10.31 1.61 -19.44
CA ILE A 321 8.98 2.09 -19.81
C ILE A 321 8.71 3.46 -19.16
N GLU A 322 9.01 3.61 -17.88
CA GLU A 322 8.84 4.87 -17.13
C GLU A 322 9.64 6.00 -17.76
N LYS A 323 10.92 5.75 -18.12
CA LYS A 323 11.76 6.73 -18.78
C LYS A 323 11.18 7.13 -20.13
N ARG A 324 10.80 6.16 -20.97
CA ARG A 324 10.20 6.43 -22.28
C ARG A 324 8.95 7.31 -22.15
N ILE A 325 8.02 6.94 -21.27
CA ILE A 325 6.78 7.71 -21.07
C ILE A 325 7.10 9.11 -20.53
N SER A 326 8.05 9.24 -19.60
CA SER A 326 8.48 10.54 -19.08
C SER A 326 9.05 11.44 -20.18
N ASP A 327 9.95 10.90 -21.02
CA ASP A 327 10.58 11.66 -22.11
C ASP A 327 9.52 12.12 -23.13
N GLU A 328 8.55 11.26 -23.46
CA GLU A 328 7.45 11.58 -24.36
C GLU A 328 6.50 12.63 -23.76
N ALA A 329 6.13 12.50 -22.48
CA ALA A 329 5.27 13.48 -21.81
C ALA A 329 5.95 14.87 -21.71
N ILE A 330 7.25 14.92 -21.38
CA ILE A 330 8.02 16.17 -21.34
C ILE A 330 8.05 16.81 -22.73
N LYS A 331 8.23 16.03 -23.79
CA LYS A 331 8.20 16.53 -25.18
C LYS A 331 6.83 17.11 -25.55
N MET A 332 5.73 16.50 -25.11
CA MET A 332 4.39 17.06 -25.32
C MET A 332 4.22 18.40 -24.60
N LEU A 333 4.84 18.56 -23.43
CA LEU A 333 4.82 19.80 -22.63
C LEU A 333 5.79 20.89 -23.16
N GLU A 334 6.52 20.66 -24.24
CA GLU A 334 7.20 21.75 -25.00
C GLU A 334 6.17 22.64 -25.71
N ASN A 335 4.93 22.15 -25.95
CA ASN A 335 3.83 23.00 -26.40
C ASN A 335 3.38 23.93 -25.26
N PRO A 336 3.43 25.28 -25.47
CA PRO A 336 3.04 26.25 -24.45
C PRO A 336 1.59 26.10 -23.96
N GLU A 337 0.67 25.65 -24.79
CA GLU A 337 -0.73 25.42 -24.41
C GLU A 337 -0.83 24.33 -23.35
N GLU A 338 -0.16 23.19 -23.58
CA GLU A 338 -0.12 22.06 -22.65
C GLU A 338 0.62 22.44 -21.34
N GLN A 339 1.73 23.13 -21.45
CA GLN A 339 2.55 23.51 -20.29
C GLN A 339 1.82 24.54 -19.41
N ASN A 340 1.08 25.48 -19.99
CA ASN A 340 0.38 26.54 -19.26
C ASN A 340 -1.01 26.12 -18.76
N ALA A 341 -1.51 24.95 -19.14
CA ALA A 341 -2.76 24.43 -18.63
C ALA A 341 -2.77 24.37 -17.09
N PRO A 342 -3.88 24.65 -16.41
CA PRO A 342 -3.98 24.63 -14.96
C PRO A 342 -3.90 23.20 -14.41
N CYS A 343 -4.31 22.21 -15.17
CA CYS A 343 -4.13 20.79 -14.93
C CYS A 343 -3.50 20.16 -16.17
N ILE A 344 -2.42 19.41 -16.02
CA ILE A 344 -1.73 18.75 -17.13
C ILE A 344 -2.45 17.45 -17.45
N ILE A 345 -3.06 17.35 -18.64
CA ILE A 345 -3.78 16.15 -19.08
C ILE A 345 -3.21 15.69 -20.41
N LEU A 346 -2.49 14.56 -20.38
CA LEU A 346 -1.84 14.00 -21.55
C LEU A 346 -2.30 12.57 -21.78
N GLY A 347 -2.48 12.19 -23.04
CA GLY A 347 -2.84 10.83 -23.42
C GLY A 347 -2.09 10.38 -24.66
N LYS A 348 -1.68 9.10 -24.68
CA LYS A 348 -1.01 8.53 -25.82
C LYS A 348 -1.23 7.02 -25.92
N GLU A 349 -1.25 6.52 -27.17
CA GLU A 349 -1.19 5.09 -27.46
C GLU A 349 0.17 4.50 -27.04
N ASN A 350 0.17 3.22 -26.72
CA ASN A 350 1.39 2.49 -26.32
C ASN A 350 2.06 2.96 -25.01
N TRP A 351 1.41 3.82 -24.22
CA TRP A 351 1.78 4.01 -22.84
C TRP A 351 1.37 2.79 -22.03
N HIS A 352 1.96 2.59 -20.87
CA HIS A 352 1.69 1.41 -20.05
C HIS A 352 0.84 1.81 -18.83
N HIS A 353 -0.39 1.32 -18.75
CA HIS A 353 -1.33 1.64 -17.68
C HIS A 353 -0.73 1.48 -16.27
N GLY A 354 0.00 0.38 -15.99
CA GLY A 354 0.64 0.15 -14.69
C GLY A 354 1.77 1.12 -14.34
N VAL A 355 2.26 1.93 -15.29
CA VAL A 355 3.44 2.81 -15.12
C VAL A 355 3.08 4.29 -15.16
N ILE A 356 2.02 4.69 -15.89
CA ILE A 356 1.65 6.11 -16.07
C ILE A 356 1.46 6.85 -14.74
N GLY A 357 1.00 6.20 -13.67
CA GLY A 357 0.85 6.82 -12.35
C GLY A 357 2.16 7.26 -11.70
N ILE A 358 3.30 6.59 -12.03
CA ILE A 358 4.62 7.03 -11.58
C ILE A 358 5.04 8.27 -12.35
N VAL A 359 4.78 8.28 -13.64
CA VAL A 359 5.12 9.42 -14.50
C VAL A 359 4.24 10.63 -14.15
N SER A 360 2.94 10.42 -13.89
CA SER A 360 2.06 11.49 -13.39
C SER A 360 2.63 12.14 -12.12
N SER A 361 3.09 11.35 -11.14
CA SER A 361 3.77 11.91 -9.95
C SER A 361 4.97 12.78 -10.31
N LYS A 362 5.82 12.32 -11.25
CA LYS A 362 7.00 13.11 -11.67
C LYS A 362 6.62 14.40 -12.38
N ILE A 363 5.62 14.38 -13.25
CA ILE A 363 5.10 15.56 -13.95
C ILE A 363 4.51 16.55 -12.94
N THR A 364 3.69 16.07 -12.01
CA THR A 364 3.15 16.90 -10.92
C THR A 364 4.24 17.57 -10.11
N ASP A 365 5.28 16.84 -9.72
CA ASP A 365 6.40 17.38 -8.95
C ASP A 365 7.25 18.38 -9.75
N MET A 366 7.44 18.14 -11.05
CA MET A 366 8.26 18.96 -11.93
C MET A 366 7.61 20.30 -12.25
N TYR A 367 6.30 20.26 -12.53
CA TYR A 367 5.55 21.45 -12.95
C TYR A 367 4.76 22.10 -11.81
N SER A 368 4.68 21.44 -10.63
CA SER A 368 3.88 21.90 -9.48
C SER A 368 2.40 22.09 -9.83
N LYS A 369 1.87 21.23 -10.68
CA LYS A 369 0.48 21.24 -11.18
C LYS A 369 -0.15 19.86 -11.01
N PRO A 370 -1.49 19.77 -10.84
CA PRO A 370 -2.17 18.48 -10.97
C PRO A 370 -1.91 17.87 -12.34
N SER A 371 -1.77 16.57 -12.41
CA SER A 371 -1.63 15.89 -13.71
C SER A 371 -2.44 14.62 -13.79
N ILE A 372 -2.97 14.32 -14.99
CA ILE A 372 -3.65 13.08 -15.35
C ILE A 372 -3.02 12.55 -16.63
N LEU A 373 -2.41 11.37 -16.57
CA LEU A 373 -1.87 10.71 -17.75
C LEU A 373 -2.76 9.53 -18.14
N LEU A 374 -3.08 9.40 -19.43
CA LEU A 374 -3.94 8.36 -19.96
C LEU A 374 -3.21 7.49 -20.99
N CYS A 375 -3.45 6.20 -20.90
CA CYS A 375 -3.04 5.19 -21.86
C CYS A 375 -4.23 4.86 -22.75
N PHE A 376 -4.11 5.01 -24.06
CA PHE A 376 -5.15 4.65 -25.01
C PHE A 376 -5.02 3.16 -25.38
N GLU A 377 -6.07 2.39 -25.09
CA GLU A 377 -6.18 0.96 -25.35
C GLU A 377 -7.52 0.71 -26.05
N ASP A 378 -7.47 0.35 -27.33
CA ASP A 378 -8.65 0.18 -28.18
C ASP A 378 -9.59 1.40 -28.10
N GLU A 379 -10.85 1.20 -27.69
CA GLU A 379 -11.87 2.24 -27.56
C GLU A 379 -11.80 2.99 -26.22
N LYS A 380 -10.91 2.58 -25.30
CA LYS A 380 -10.84 3.14 -23.95
C LYS A 380 -9.54 3.89 -23.68
N ALA A 381 -9.61 4.82 -22.75
CA ALA A 381 -8.45 5.47 -22.17
C ALA A 381 -8.45 5.24 -20.66
N LYS A 382 -7.44 4.53 -20.17
CA LYS A 382 -7.21 4.30 -18.73
C LYS A 382 -6.16 5.29 -18.23
N GLY A 383 -6.50 6.02 -17.18
CA GLY A 383 -5.66 7.08 -16.65
C GLY A 383 -5.29 6.94 -15.19
N SER A 384 -4.24 7.65 -14.82
CA SER A 384 -3.86 7.86 -13.42
C SER A 384 -3.47 9.31 -13.21
N GLY A 385 -4.02 9.93 -12.17
CA GLY A 385 -3.75 11.32 -11.82
C GLY A 385 -3.06 11.48 -10.49
N ARG A 386 -2.34 12.59 -10.37
CA ARG A 386 -1.72 13.06 -9.12
C ARG A 386 -2.01 14.54 -8.94
N SER A 387 -2.16 14.95 -7.68
CA SER A 387 -2.50 16.32 -7.33
C SER A 387 -1.42 17.04 -6.53
N ILE A 388 -1.68 18.31 -6.30
CA ILE A 388 -0.90 19.20 -5.44
C ILE A 388 -1.73 19.60 -4.21
N PRO A 389 -1.12 20.01 -3.11
CA PRO A 389 -1.85 20.56 -1.98
C PRO A 389 -2.77 21.72 -2.41
N GLY A 390 -4.03 21.66 -2.02
CA GLY A 390 -5.03 22.69 -2.34
C GLY A 390 -5.90 22.42 -3.57
N PHE A 391 -5.66 21.32 -4.31
CA PHE A 391 -6.53 20.87 -5.38
C PHE A 391 -6.96 19.42 -5.17
N ASP A 392 -8.27 19.19 -5.05
CA ASP A 392 -8.85 17.87 -4.88
C ASP A 392 -9.21 17.27 -6.25
N LEU A 393 -8.42 16.26 -6.68
CA LEU A 393 -8.68 15.57 -7.95
C LEU A 393 -9.95 14.71 -7.90
N HIS A 394 -10.29 14.15 -6.75
CA HIS A 394 -11.52 13.35 -6.64
C HIS A 394 -12.76 14.24 -6.81
N GLU A 395 -12.81 15.38 -6.11
CA GLU A 395 -13.86 16.39 -6.29
C GLU A 395 -13.95 16.87 -7.74
N ALA A 396 -12.79 17.08 -8.40
CA ALA A 396 -12.76 17.47 -9.81
C ALA A 396 -13.42 16.43 -10.71
N LEU A 397 -13.14 15.14 -10.50
CA LEU A 397 -13.77 14.07 -11.29
C LEU A 397 -15.27 13.94 -11.01
N GLU A 398 -15.72 14.14 -9.76
CA GLU A 398 -17.15 14.16 -9.43
C GLU A 398 -17.90 15.26 -10.16
N ASN A 399 -17.30 16.45 -10.27
CA ASN A 399 -17.90 17.59 -10.96
C ASN A 399 -17.84 17.47 -12.51
N CYS A 400 -16.88 16.70 -13.04
CA CYS A 400 -16.66 16.52 -14.47
C CYS A 400 -17.00 15.09 -14.94
N ASN A 401 -17.96 14.42 -14.33
CA ASN A 401 -18.20 12.97 -14.48
C ASN A 401 -18.90 12.56 -15.78
N ARG A 402 -19.42 13.50 -16.58
CA ARG A 402 -20.24 13.20 -17.78
C ARG A 402 -19.54 12.37 -18.85
N TYR A 403 -18.21 12.36 -18.87
CA TYR A 403 -17.40 11.60 -19.83
C TYR A 403 -16.68 10.42 -19.19
N ILE A 404 -16.90 10.18 -17.88
CA ILE A 404 -16.18 9.18 -17.11
C ILE A 404 -17.02 7.91 -17.00
N GLU A 405 -16.46 6.76 -17.37
CA GLU A 405 -17.09 5.46 -17.15
C GLU A 405 -16.91 4.97 -15.72
N GLN A 406 -15.68 5.12 -15.21
CA GLN A 406 -15.30 4.69 -13.89
C GLN A 406 -14.15 5.54 -13.35
N PHE A 407 -14.22 5.90 -12.10
CA PHE A 407 -13.10 6.51 -11.39
C PHE A 407 -13.08 6.09 -9.92
N GLY A 408 -11.93 6.29 -9.27
CA GLY A 408 -11.74 6.06 -7.85
C GLY A 408 -10.41 6.63 -7.37
N GLY A 409 -10.25 6.69 -6.07
CA GLY A 409 -9.06 7.25 -5.43
C GLY A 409 -9.40 8.28 -4.38
N HIS A 410 -8.48 9.19 -4.12
CA HIS A 410 -8.57 10.23 -3.10
C HIS A 410 -8.13 11.58 -3.68
N SER A 411 -8.23 12.64 -2.88
CA SER A 411 -7.88 14.00 -3.30
C SER A 411 -6.54 14.13 -4.01
N MET A 412 -5.52 13.36 -3.62
CA MET A 412 -4.15 13.46 -4.14
C MET A 412 -3.81 12.46 -5.25
N ALA A 413 -4.58 11.41 -5.41
CA ALA A 413 -4.30 10.35 -6.38
C ALA A 413 -5.58 9.68 -6.86
N ILE A 414 -5.74 9.55 -8.18
CA ILE A 414 -6.92 8.96 -8.82
C ILE A 414 -6.55 7.94 -9.89
N GLY A 415 -7.46 7.00 -10.11
CA GLY A 415 -7.56 6.17 -11.30
C GLY A 415 -8.83 6.49 -12.06
N ILE A 416 -8.81 6.42 -13.38
CA ILE A 416 -9.93 6.80 -14.24
C ILE A 416 -9.98 5.93 -15.49
N THR A 417 -11.20 5.69 -15.98
CA THR A 417 -11.46 5.10 -17.30
C THR A 417 -12.49 5.96 -18.02
N ILE A 418 -12.18 6.33 -19.26
CA ILE A 418 -13.06 7.08 -20.17
C ILE A 418 -13.09 6.41 -21.54
N GLN A 419 -14.09 6.72 -22.38
CA GLN A 419 -14.02 6.42 -23.80
C GLN A 419 -12.95 7.28 -24.47
N LYS A 420 -12.15 6.70 -25.37
CA LYS A 420 -11.06 7.40 -26.06
C LYS A 420 -11.55 8.65 -26.81
N ASP A 421 -12.70 8.57 -27.45
CA ASP A 421 -13.29 9.67 -28.17
C ASP A 421 -13.71 10.85 -27.28
N ASN A 422 -13.90 10.61 -25.99
CA ASN A 422 -14.24 11.64 -25.02
C ASN A 422 -13.02 12.35 -24.44
N PHE A 423 -11.79 11.95 -24.80
CA PHE A 423 -10.57 12.49 -24.21
C PHE A 423 -10.49 14.02 -24.27
N GLN A 424 -10.78 14.62 -25.41
CA GLN A 424 -10.67 16.06 -25.57
C GLN A 424 -11.71 16.81 -24.73
N ASN A 425 -12.97 16.34 -24.75
CA ASN A 425 -14.03 16.94 -23.95
C ASN A 425 -13.76 16.81 -22.44
N PHE A 426 -13.29 15.65 -22.01
CA PHE A 426 -12.87 15.41 -20.61
C PHE A 426 -11.74 16.37 -20.19
N LYS A 427 -10.73 16.56 -21.05
CA LYS A 427 -9.63 17.48 -20.82
C LYS A 427 -10.11 18.90 -20.62
N GLU A 428 -10.97 19.39 -21.49
CA GLU A 428 -11.53 20.75 -21.43
C GLU A 428 -12.32 20.97 -20.13
N ASP A 429 -13.17 20.00 -19.73
CA ASP A 429 -13.94 20.08 -18.49
C ASP A 429 -13.06 20.18 -17.25
N ILE A 430 -12.03 19.33 -17.14
CA ILE A 430 -11.12 19.35 -15.99
C ILE A 430 -10.28 20.63 -15.96
N GLU A 431 -9.84 21.13 -17.11
CA GLU A 431 -9.10 22.39 -17.20
C GLU A 431 -9.95 23.58 -16.79
N GLU A 432 -11.23 23.62 -17.21
CA GLU A 432 -12.19 24.65 -16.82
C GLU A 432 -12.44 24.62 -15.30
N TYR A 433 -12.67 23.42 -14.75
CA TYR A 433 -12.83 23.25 -13.32
C TYR A 433 -11.58 23.72 -12.55
N ALA A 434 -10.38 23.34 -13.00
CA ALA A 434 -9.14 23.75 -12.36
C ALA A 434 -8.92 25.28 -12.42
N LYS A 435 -9.30 25.95 -13.51
CA LYS A 435 -9.30 27.42 -13.61
C LYS A 435 -10.25 28.04 -12.58
N SER A 436 -11.44 27.48 -12.38
CA SER A 436 -12.40 27.99 -11.41
C SER A 436 -11.90 27.92 -9.95
N LYS A 437 -10.98 26.99 -9.67
CA LYS A 437 -10.34 26.81 -8.34
C LYS A 437 -9.04 27.62 -8.20
N ASN A 438 -8.71 28.49 -9.14
CA ASN A 438 -7.47 29.32 -9.15
C ASN A 438 -6.18 28.48 -9.08
N VAL A 439 -6.15 27.31 -9.67
CA VAL A 439 -4.92 26.52 -9.85
C VAL A 439 -4.09 27.23 -10.92
N SER A 440 -2.91 27.74 -10.54
CA SER A 440 -2.01 28.51 -11.42
C SER A 440 -0.69 27.79 -11.67
#